data_0f32098a4a82eef35f131639b6423057
#
_entry.id   0f32098a4a82eef35f131639b6423057
#
_cell.length_a   1.000
_cell.length_b   1.000
_cell.length_c   1.000
_cell.angle_alpha   90.00
_cell.angle_beta   90.00
_cell.angle_gamma   90.00
#
_symmetry.space_group_name_H-M   'P 1'
#
loop_
_entity.id
_entity.type
_entity.pdbx_description
1 polymer ?
#
loop_
_entity_poly.entity_id
_entity_poly.type
_entity_poly.pdbx_seq_one_letter_code
_entity_poly.pdbx_strand_id
1 'polypeptide(L)'
;METIYSDLKQLGGQTDLPSSPEEATLERVSNPQSDVAYCVRFAAPEFTSLCPMTGQPDFAHLVIDYVPGEFLVESKSLKLFLGSFRNHGAFHEDCTVSIARRLVDFLNPQWLRIGGYWYPRGGIPIDVFWQTGAMPEGVWIPDQGVPPYRGRG
;
A
#
# COMPACT_ATOMS: atom_id res chain seq x y z
N MET A 1 31.34 -0.96 8.19
CA MET A 1 29.97 -0.57 8.56
C MET A 1 29.03 -1.41 7.70
N GLU A 2 28.41 -2.40 8.30
CA GLU A 2 27.38 -3.18 7.61
C GLU A 2 26.21 -2.25 7.31
N THR A 3 25.86 -2.08 6.05
CA THR A 3 24.76 -1.18 5.69
C THR A 3 23.44 -1.88 5.98
N ILE A 4 22.47 -1.16 6.54
CA ILE A 4 21.10 -1.66 6.78
C ILE A 4 20.41 -2.16 5.49
N TYR A 5 21.06 -2.02 4.34
CA TYR A 5 20.56 -2.35 3.01
C TYR A 5 21.19 -3.60 2.40
N SER A 6 22.16 -4.25 3.11
CA SER A 6 22.94 -5.38 2.55
C SER A 6 22.09 -6.57 2.11
N ASP A 7 20.90 -6.75 2.74
CA ASP A 7 20.03 -7.90 2.50
C ASP A 7 18.99 -7.67 1.41
N LEU A 8 18.95 -6.46 0.83
CA LEU A 8 18.00 -6.13 -0.22
C LEU A 8 18.46 -6.66 -1.58
N LYS A 9 17.61 -7.47 -2.23
CA LYS A 9 17.91 -8.09 -3.53
C LYS A 9 17.36 -7.32 -4.72
N GLN A 10 16.31 -6.54 -4.51
CA GLN A 10 15.61 -5.84 -5.59
C GLN A 10 16.12 -4.41 -5.79
N LEU A 11 16.64 -3.79 -4.75
CA LEU A 11 17.17 -2.43 -4.81
C LEU A 11 18.36 -2.33 -5.77
N GLY A 12 18.26 -1.43 -6.77
CA GLY A 12 19.32 -1.23 -7.78
C GLY A 12 19.42 -2.27 -8.89
N GLY A 13 18.63 -3.36 -8.84
CA GLY A 13 18.57 -4.40 -9.88
C GLY A 13 17.47 -4.16 -10.93
N GLN A 14 17.60 -4.82 -12.08
CA GLN A 14 16.46 -5.06 -12.96
C GLN A 14 15.61 -6.17 -12.37
N THR A 15 14.31 -5.93 -12.26
CA THR A 15 13.36 -6.90 -11.70
C THR A 15 12.11 -6.89 -12.56
N ASP A 16 11.67 -8.08 -12.99
CA ASP A 16 10.42 -8.23 -13.69
C ASP A 16 9.25 -7.98 -12.75
N LEU A 17 8.16 -7.44 -13.28
CA LEU A 17 6.93 -7.26 -12.51
C LEU A 17 6.34 -8.64 -12.19
N PRO A 18 6.05 -8.95 -10.91
CA PRO A 18 5.40 -10.21 -10.55
C PRO A 18 4.05 -10.35 -11.25
N SER A 19 3.70 -11.56 -11.66
CA SER A 19 2.47 -11.80 -12.40
C SER A 19 1.21 -11.81 -11.52
N SER A 20 1.39 -11.99 -10.22
CA SER A 20 0.31 -11.95 -9.22
C SER A 20 0.81 -11.43 -7.88
N PRO A 21 -0.12 -10.96 -7.01
CA PRO A 21 0.25 -10.53 -5.65
C PRO A 21 0.89 -11.63 -4.80
N GLU A 22 0.52 -12.88 -5.03
CA GLU A 22 1.07 -14.05 -4.32
C GLU A 22 2.54 -14.27 -4.66
N GLU A 23 2.95 -14.00 -5.89
CA GLU A 23 4.33 -14.12 -6.35
C GLU A 23 5.20 -12.92 -5.95
N ALA A 24 4.58 -11.80 -5.61
CA ALA A 24 5.31 -10.60 -5.22
C ALA A 24 6.00 -10.78 -3.87
N THR A 25 7.26 -10.41 -3.81
CA THR A 25 8.07 -10.46 -2.59
C THR A 25 8.26 -9.05 -2.05
N LEU A 26 7.81 -8.81 -0.81
CA LEU A 26 8.12 -7.60 -0.07
C LEU A 26 9.48 -7.72 0.60
N GLU A 27 10.21 -6.63 0.62
CA GLU A 27 11.47 -6.50 1.36
C GLU A 27 11.33 -5.43 2.44
N ARG A 28 12.10 -5.59 3.52
CA ARG A 28 12.10 -4.65 4.64
C ARG A 28 13.51 -4.40 5.13
N VAL A 29 13.71 -3.25 5.74
CA VAL A 29 14.97 -2.87 6.39
C VAL A 29 14.70 -2.55 7.85
N SER A 30 15.72 -2.67 8.68
CA SER A 30 15.64 -2.23 10.07
C SER A 30 15.36 -0.72 10.13
N ASN A 31 14.44 -0.32 10.99
CA ASN A 31 14.13 1.09 11.22
C ASN A 31 15.25 1.76 12.04
N PRO A 32 16.02 2.67 11.45
CA PRO A 32 17.13 3.31 12.17
C PRO A 32 16.67 4.32 13.22
N GLN A 33 15.38 4.67 13.25
CA GLN A 33 14.76 5.60 14.20
C GLN A 33 13.66 4.91 15.00
N SER A 34 13.92 3.68 15.46
CA SER A 34 12.90 2.86 16.13
C SER A 34 12.48 3.37 17.51
N ASP A 35 13.23 4.31 18.07
CA ASP A 35 12.93 5.01 19.34
C ASP A 35 12.03 6.24 19.17
N VAL A 36 11.71 6.62 17.93
CA VAL A 36 10.87 7.78 17.62
C VAL A 36 9.61 7.31 16.89
N ALA A 37 8.45 7.76 17.36
CA ALA A 37 7.19 7.53 16.65
C ALA A 37 6.99 8.57 15.53
N TYR A 38 6.85 8.10 14.30
CA TYR A 38 6.59 8.94 13.12
C TYR A 38 5.71 8.21 12.13
N CYS A 39 5.07 8.96 11.26
CA CYS A 39 4.21 8.40 10.21
C CYS A 39 4.94 8.39 8.85
N VAL A 40 4.86 7.27 8.16
CA VAL A 40 5.30 7.15 6.76
C VAL A 40 4.07 7.03 5.88
N ARG A 41 4.01 7.80 4.79
CA ARG A 41 2.93 7.76 3.81
C ARG A 41 3.43 7.31 2.46
N PHE A 42 2.74 6.34 1.88
CA PHE A 42 2.83 6.01 0.46
C PHE A 42 1.52 6.40 -0.23
N ALA A 43 1.64 7.12 -1.33
CA ALA A 43 0.53 7.43 -2.21
C ALA A 43 0.75 6.74 -3.56
N ALA A 44 -0.24 5.96 -3.99
CA ALA A 44 -0.24 5.28 -5.28
C ALA A 44 -1.46 5.76 -6.09
N PRO A 45 -1.34 6.91 -6.78
CA PRO A 45 -2.48 7.53 -7.46
C PRO A 45 -2.90 6.82 -8.75
N GLU A 46 -2.09 5.91 -9.25
CA GLU A 46 -2.32 5.18 -10.50
C GLU A 46 -2.42 3.67 -10.27
N PHE A 47 -2.92 3.26 -9.10
CA PHE A 47 -3.10 1.84 -8.82
C PHE A 47 -4.12 1.22 -9.76
N THR A 48 -3.82 0.02 -10.25
CA THR A 48 -4.66 -0.69 -11.22
C THR A 48 -4.84 -2.14 -10.80
N SER A 49 -6.07 -2.64 -10.90
CA SER A 49 -6.42 -4.06 -10.80
C SER A 49 -7.44 -4.42 -11.88
N LEU A 50 -7.95 -5.64 -11.84
CA LEU A 50 -9.03 -6.06 -12.74
C LEU A 50 -10.30 -6.38 -11.96
N CYS A 51 -11.43 -6.15 -12.58
CA CYS A 51 -12.69 -6.72 -12.11
C CYS A 51 -12.64 -8.25 -12.25
N PRO A 52 -12.89 -9.03 -11.19
CA PRO A 52 -12.82 -10.48 -11.27
C PRO A 52 -13.92 -11.10 -12.14
N MET A 53 -15.01 -10.35 -12.38
CA MET A 53 -16.15 -10.83 -13.17
C MET A 53 -16.05 -10.48 -14.64
N THR A 54 -15.58 -9.27 -14.97
CA THR A 54 -15.59 -8.75 -16.35
C THR A 54 -14.22 -8.66 -16.98
N GLY A 55 -13.14 -8.73 -16.17
CA GLY A 55 -11.77 -8.51 -16.64
C GLY A 55 -11.47 -7.05 -17.03
N GLN A 56 -12.38 -6.12 -16.78
CA GLN A 56 -12.14 -4.71 -17.03
C GLN A 56 -11.17 -4.13 -16.01
N PRO A 57 -10.32 -3.17 -16.41
CA PRO A 57 -9.40 -2.51 -15.49
C PRO A 57 -10.15 -1.63 -14.50
N ASP A 58 -9.74 -1.71 -13.25
CA ASP A 58 -10.15 -0.84 -12.16
C ASP A 58 -8.98 0.02 -11.72
N PHE A 59 -9.26 1.27 -11.37
CA PHE A 59 -8.26 2.26 -10.99
C PHE A 59 -8.55 2.81 -9.61
N ALA A 60 -7.51 3.07 -8.84
CA ALA A 60 -7.63 3.68 -7.53
C ALA A 60 -6.47 4.61 -7.20
N HIS A 61 -6.75 5.57 -6.33
CA HIS A 61 -5.72 6.26 -5.57
C HIS A 61 -5.62 5.58 -4.20
N LEU A 62 -4.54 4.86 -3.96
CA LEU A 62 -4.28 4.27 -2.65
C LEU A 62 -3.43 5.21 -1.80
N VAL A 63 -3.80 5.38 -0.55
CA VAL A 63 -2.99 6.07 0.46
C VAL A 63 -2.76 5.13 1.62
N ILE A 64 -1.51 4.81 1.90
CA ILE A 64 -1.10 3.93 2.99
C ILE A 64 -0.27 4.76 3.97
N ASP A 65 -0.75 4.85 5.20
CA ASP A 65 -0.04 5.48 6.31
C ASP A 65 0.33 4.42 7.33
N TYR A 66 1.56 4.42 7.81
CA TYR A 66 1.92 3.55 8.93
C TYR A 66 2.92 4.21 9.87
N VAL A 67 2.84 3.85 11.13
CA VAL A 67 3.81 4.17 12.16
C VAL A 67 4.70 2.95 12.32
N PRO A 68 5.95 2.98 11.85
CA PRO A 68 6.81 1.81 11.88
C PRO A 68 7.19 1.40 13.30
N GLY A 69 7.36 0.09 13.50
CA GLY A 69 8.04 -0.48 14.64
C GLY A 69 9.52 -0.70 14.32
N GLU A 70 9.93 -1.96 14.34
CA GLU A 70 11.32 -2.36 14.07
C GLU A 70 11.70 -2.28 12.58
N PHE A 71 10.73 -2.28 11.66
CA PHE A 71 10.97 -2.40 10.23
C PHE A 71 10.33 -1.30 9.40
N LEU A 72 11.01 -0.94 8.32
CA LEU A 72 10.50 -0.13 7.22
C LEU A 72 10.34 -1.01 5.99
N VAL A 73 9.27 -0.82 5.21
CA VAL A 73 9.14 -1.48 3.91
C VAL A 73 10.11 -0.85 2.90
N GLU A 74 10.75 -1.68 2.10
CA GLU A 74 11.58 -1.20 0.99
C GLU A 74 10.67 -0.76 -0.16
N SER A 75 10.84 0.46 -0.65
CA SER A 75 9.91 1.14 -1.54
C SER A 75 9.80 0.52 -2.93
N LYS A 76 10.89 -0.03 -3.49
CA LYS A 76 10.85 -0.71 -4.78
C LYS A 76 10.08 -2.03 -4.70
N SER A 77 10.27 -2.79 -3.63
CA SER A 77 9.50 -4.01 -3.41
C SER A 77 8.00 -3.73 -3.22
N LEU A 78 7.67 -2.65 -2.52
CA LEU A 78 6.28 -2.19 -2.42
C LEU A 78 5.71 -1.81 -3.79
N LYS A 79 6.46 -1.07 -4.61
CA LYS A 79 6.05 -0.71 -5.98
C LYS A 79 5.78 -1.96 -6.82
N LEU A 80 6.63 -2.97 -6.75
CA LEU A 80 6.46 -4.23 -7.49
C LEU A 80 5.25 -5.01 -6.96
N PHE A 81 5.06 -5.04 -5.65
CA PHE A 81 3.89 -5.67 -5.04
C PHE A 81 2.58 -5.00 -5.49
N LEU A 82 2.49 -3.68 -5.43
CA LEU A 82 1.30 -2.96 -5.91
C LEU A 82 1.10 -3.15 -7.42
N GLY A 83 2.17 -3.13 -8.21
CA GLY A 83 2.13 -3.38 -9.65
C GLY A 83 1.67 -4.79 -10.03
N SER A 84 1.86 -5.78 -9.16
CA SER A 84 1.45 -7.17 -9.38
C SER A 84 -0.08 -7.35 -9.47
N PHE A 85 -0.84 -6.38 -8.97
CA PHE A 85 -2.30 -6.37 -9.08
C PHE A 85 -2.82 -5.99 -10.46
N ARG A 86 -1.99 -5.46 -11.34
CA ARG A 86 -2.41 -4.93 -12.65
C ARG A 86 -3.25 -5.91 -13.45
N ASN A 87 -2.91 -7.20 -13.43
CA ASN A 87 -3.62 -8.27 -14.14
C ASN A 87 -4.32 -9.25 -13.18
N HIS A 88 -4.54 -8.82 -11.94
CA HIS A 88 -5.16 -9.62 -10.89
C HIS A 88 -6.58 -9.17 -10.62
N GLY A 89 -7.53 -10.12 -10.70
CA GLY A 89 -8.94 -9.85 -10.42
C GLY A 89 -9.25 -9.84 -8.92
N ALA A 90 -9.73 -8.72 -8.41
CA ALA A 90 -10.16 -8.59 -7.02
C ALA A 90 -11.25 -7.53 -6.88
N PHE A 91 -12.20 -7.74 -5.98
CA PHE A 91 -13.13 -6.67 -5.58
C PHE A 91 -12.36 -5.55 -4.89
N HIS A 92 -12.84 -4.31 -5.02
CA HIS A 92 -12.20 -3.12 -4.47
C HIS A 92 -11.94 -3.24 -2.97
N GLU A 93 -12.91 -3.77 -2.24
CA GLU A 93 -12.86 -3.94 -0.79
C GLU A 93 -11.79 -4.97 -0.40
N ASP A 94 -11.81 -6.13 -1.03
CA ASP A 94 -10.83 -7.19 -0.79
C ASP A 94 -9.42 -6.75 -1.19
N CYS A 95 -9.27 -6.16 -2.35
CA CYS A 95 -7.99 -5.64 -2.83
C CYS A 95 -7.37 -4.65 -1.85
N THR A 96 -8.15 -3.65 -1.42
CA THR A 96 -7.68 -2.61 -0.50
C THR A 96 -7.27 -3.19 0.86
N VAL A 97 -8.13 -4.02 1.45
CA VAL A 97 -7.88 -4.58 2.78
C VAL A 97 -6.75 -5.60 2.75
N SER A 98 -6.67 -6.45 1.72
CA SER A 98 -5.62 -7.45 1.60
C SER A 98 -4.22 -6.84 1.46
N ILE A 99 -4.09 -5.72 0.73
CA ILE A 99 -2.83 -4.96 0.65
C ILE A 99 -2.38 -4.52 2.04
N ALA A 100 -3.28 -3.91 2.80
CA ALA A 100 -2.97 -3.43 4.14
C ALA A 100 -2.60 -4.56 5.10
N ARG A 101 -3.38 -5.64 5.10
CA ARG A 101 -3.11 -6.81 5.95
C ARG A 101 -1.76 -7.44 5.63
N ARG A 102 -1.42 -7.58 4.35
CA ARG A 102 -0.11 -8.11 3.95
C ARG A 102 1.04 -7.26 4.49
N LEU A 103 0.91 -5.94 4.46
CA LEU A 103 1.91 -5.03 5.02
C LEU A 103 1.98 -5.15 6.55
N VAL A 104 0.85 -5.25 7.23
CA VAL A 104 0.81 -5.45 8.69
C VAL A 104 1.50 -6.75 9.10
N ASP A 105 1.16 -7.84 8.45
CA ASP A 105 1.74 -9.16 8.75
C ASP A 105 3.26 -9.19 8.50
N PHE A 106 3.71 -8.46 7.49
CA PHE A 106 5.13 -8.43 7.11
C PHE A 106 5.98 -7.47 7.95
N LEU A 107 5.44 -6.28 8.29
CA LEU A 107 6.20 -5.22 8.97
C LEU A 107 5.98 -5.19 10.49
N ASN A 108 4.88 -5.73 10.96
CA ASN A 108 4.41 -5.58 12.35
C ASN A 108 4.50 -4.13 12.85
N PRO A 109 3.86 -3.16 12.16
CA PRO A 109 3.94 -1.76 12.51
C PRO A 109 3.21 -1.47 13.82
N GLN A 110 3.52 -0.35 14.47
CA GLN A 110 2.75 0.11 15.62
C GLN A 110 1.30 0.46 15.23
N TRP A 111 1.10 0.96 14.03
CA TRP A 111 -0.20 1.29 13.47
C TRP A 111 -0.11 1.39 11.95
N LEU A 112 -1.18 1.04 11.28
CA LEU A 112 -1.31 1.21 9.84
C LEU A 112 -2.77 1.52 9.48
N ARG A 113 -2.97 2.43 8.52
CA ARG A 113 -4.26 2.62 7.84
C ARG A 113 -4.07 2.64 6.34
N ILE A 114 -5.13 2.30 5.62
CA ILE A 114 -5.22 2.44 4.18
C ILE A 114 -6.53 3.12 3.80
N GLY A 115 -6.46 4.03 2.82
CA GLY A 115 -7.61 4.51 2.07
C GLY A 115 -7.47 4.07 0.62
N GLY A 116 -8.45 3.36 0.11
CA GLY A 116 -8.58 3.01 -1.29
C GLY A 116 -9.68 3.84 -1.92
N TYR A 117 -9.30 4.81 -2.74
CA TYR A 117 -10.22 5.74 -3.42
C TYR A 117 -10.38 5.29 -4.86
N TRP A 118 -11.42 4.49 -5.12
CA TRP A 118 -11.62 3.84 -6.40
C TRP A 118 -12.43 4.71 -7.36
N TYR A 119 -12.02 4.72 -8.62
CA TYR A 119 -12.77 5.39 -9.67
C TYR A 119 -14.12 4.68 -9.92
N PRO A 120 -15.12 5.42 -10.45
CA PRO A 120 -16.47 4.89 -10.59
C PRO A 120 -16.56 3.67 -11.49
N ARG A 121 -17.42 2.75 -11.09
CA ARG A 121 -17.96 1.69 -11.91
C ARG A 121 -19.47 1.83 -11.98
N GLY A 122 -20.04 1.84 -13.20
CA GLY A 122 -21.45 2.16 -13.36
C GLY A 122 -21.84 3.54 -12.81
N GLY A 123 -20.87 4.49 -12.78
CA GLY A 123 -21.08 5.82 -12.23
C GLY A 123 -20.96 5.93 -10.70
N ILE A 124 -20.66 4.83 -9.99
CA ILE A 124 -20.57 4.80 -8.52
C ILE A 124 -19.10 4.69 -8.10
N PRO A 125 -18.50 5.72 -7.47
CA PRO A 125 -17.20 5.61 -6.83
C PRO A 125 -17.33 4.81 -5.54
N ILE A 126 -16.27 4.07 -5.19
CA ILE A 126 -16.20 3.30 -3.95
C ILE A 126 -14.94 3.69 -3.21
N ASP A 127 -15.09 4.14 -1.97
CA ASP A 127 -13.97 4.40 -1.07
C ASP A 127 -13.94 3.32 0.00
N VAL A 128 -12.77 2.75 0.24
CA VAL A 128 -12.56 1.67 1.20
C VAL A 128 -11.56 2.10 2.24
N PHE A 129 -11.91 2.02 3.52
CA PHE A 129 -11.07 2.46 4.63
C PHE A 129 -10.86 1.34 5.63
N TRP A 130 -9.62 1.13 6.05
CA TRP A 130 -9.28 0.19 7.09
C TRP A 130 -8.06 0.65 7.89
N GLN A 131 -8.03 0.33 9.16
CA GLN A 131 -6.88 0.57 10.04
C GLN A 131 -6.74 -0.51 11.11
N THR A 132 -5.54 -0.64 11.67
CA THR A 132 -5.23 -1.70 12.66
C THR A 132 -5.87 -1.47 14.04
N GLY A 133 -6.27 -0.25 14.34
CA GLY A 133 -6.82 0.12 15.65
C GLY A 133 -6.96 1.63 15.74
N ALA A 134 -7.15 2.14 16.95
CA ALA A 134 -7.23 3.58 17.17
C ALA A 134 -5.96 4.29 16.70
N MET A 135 -6.13 5.50 16.16
CA MET A 135 -5.00 6.35 15.76
C MET A 135 -4.13 6.63 17.00
N PRO A 136 -2.80 6.41 16.90
CA PRO A 136 -1.92 6.60 18.04
C PRO A 136 -1.86 8.09 18.43
N GLU A 137 -1.87 8.35 19.71
CA GLU A 137 -1.68 9.68 20.27
C GLU A 137 -0.20 10.08 20.19
N GLY A 138 0.06 11.39 20.07
CA GLY A 138 1.41 11.93 20.07
C GLY A 138 2.21 11.74 18.79
N VAL A 139 1.59 11.22 17.74
CA VAL A 139 2.18 11.07 16.39
C VAL A 139 1.42 11.98 15.44
N TRP A 140 2.15 12.77 14.67
CA TRP A 140 1.51 13.58 13.63
C TRP A 140 1.15 12.70 12.43
N ILE A 141 -0.16 12.50 12.26
CA ILE A 141 -0.72 11.73 11.13
C ILE A 141 -1.65 12.67 10.36
N PRO A 142 -1.22 13.21 9.21
CA PRO A 142 -2.03 14.12 8.41
C PRO A 142 -3.26 13.43 7.83
N ASP A 143 -4.31 14.20 7.54
CA ASP A 143 -5.44 13.71 6.74
C ASP A 143 -4.95 13.19 5.40
N GLN A 144 -5.65 12.21 4.80
CA GLN A 144 -5.23 11.63 3.54
C GLN A 144 -5.36 12.60 2.36
N GLY A 145 -6.26 13.57 2.45
CA GLY A 145 -6.33 14.68 1.52
C GLY A 145 -6.86 14.32 0.13
N VAL A 146 -7.36 13.11 -0.07
CA VAL A 146 -7.97 12.72 -1.35
C VAL A 146 -9.39 13.23 -1.38
N PRO A 147 -9.74 14.13 -2.33
CA PRO A 147 -11.10 14.65 -2.41
C PRO A 147 -12.06 13.56 -2.87
N PRO A 148 -13.34 13.64 -2.49
CA PRO A 148 -14.39 12.79 -3.05
C PRO A 148 -14.42 12.90 -4.58
N TYR A 149 -14.66 11.79 -5.26
CA TYR A 149 -14.80 11.82 -6.71
C TYR A 149 -16.03 12.63 -7.13
N ARG A 150 -15.84 13.58 -8.01
CA ARG A 150 -16.89 14.50 -8.48
C ARG A 150 -17.08 14.49 -10.00
N GLY A 151 -16.50 13.52 -10.72
CA GLY A 151 -16.51 13.49 -12.17
C GLY A 151 -15.60 14.56 -12.77
N ARG A 152 -16.06 15.20 -13.86
CA ARG A 152 -15.30 16.23 -14.57
C ARG A 152 -15.37 17.63 -13.95
N GLY A 153 -16.13 17.77 -12.92
CA GLY A 153 -16.40 19.07 -12.30
C GLY A 153 -15.57 19.42 -11.12
#